data_e608d1b2c6696c01fba2ebf772243809
#
_entry.id   e608d1b2c6696c01fba2ebf772243809
#
_cell.length_a   1.000
_cell.length_b   1.000
_cell.length_c   1.000
_cell.angle_alpha   90.00
_cell.angle_beta   90.00
_cell.angle_gamma   90.00
#
_symmetry.space_group_name_H-M   'P 1'
#
loop_
_entity.id
_entity.type
_entity.pdbx_description
1 polymer ?
#
loop_
_entity_poly.entity_id
_entity_poly.type
_entity_poly.pdbx_seq_one_letter_code
_entity_poly.pdbx_strand_id
1 'polypeptide(L)'
;DHLAEKFPEITSLFYIVNTKFNDSVGDLDPVCYRGKDHIIEEMEGLRFKVGPKSFYQTNSAQAYELYKVARDFACLKPGDVLYDLYTGTGTIANFCAARCARVVGVEYVPEAIADAKVNSELNGIENTVFYAGDMKAVLDDGFVAANGRPDVIVLDPPRAGVDEPVI
;
A
#
# COMPACT_ATOMS: atom_id res chain seq x y z
N ASP A 1 -10.33 -27.11 -11.56
CA ASP A 1 -10.45 -28.14 -10.50
C ASP A 1 -9.10 -28.77 -10.18
N HIS A 2 -8.29 -29.20 -11.17
CA HIS A 2 -7.04 -29.92 -10.95
C HIS A 2 -6.06 -29.19 -9.98
N LEU A 3 -5.86 -27.87 -10.13
CA LEU A 3 -4.98 -27.11 -9.22
C LEU A 3 -5.53 -27.12 -7.80
N ALA A 4 -6.83 -26.90 -7.64
CA ALA A 4 -7.47 -26.85 -6.33
C ALA A 4 -7.50 -28.21 -5.61
N GLU A 5 -7.49 -29.30 -6.36
CA GLU A 5 -7.42 -30.67 -5.82
C GLU A 5 -5.99 -31.07 -5.47
N LYS A 6 -5.03 -30.71 -6.33
CA LYS A 6 -3.63 -31.09 -6.19
C LYS A 6 -2.90 -30.28 -5.12
N PHE A 7 -3.32 -29.02 -4.90
CA PHE A 7 -2.69 -28.08 -3.97
C PHE A 7 -3.74 -27.56 -2.97
N PRO A 8 -4.12 -28.35 -1.97
CA PRO A 8 -5.15 -27.99 -0.99
C PRO A 8 -4.74 -26.81 -0.09
N GLU A 9 -3.46 -26.49 -0.01
CA GLU A 9 -2.89 -25.34 0.69
C GLU A 9 -3.20 -23.99 0.03
N ILE A 10 -3.67 -23.97 -1.22
CA ILE A 10 -4.08 -22.73 -1.89
C ILE A 10 -5.32 -22.16 -1.21
N THR A 11 -5.17 -21.02 -0.56
CA THR A 11 -6.24 -20.32 0.17
C THR A 11 -7.00 -19.31 -0.66
N SER A 12 -6.44 -18.90 -1.82
CA SER A 12 -7.01 -17.90 -2.71
C SER A 12 -6.60 -18.25 -4.15
N LEU A 13 -7.57 -18.61 -4.98
CA LEU A 13 -7.36 -19.00 -6.38
C LEU A 13 -8.22 -18.15 -7.30
N PHE A 14 -7.55 -17.42 -8.20
CA PHE A 14 -8.20 -16.57 -9.20
C PHE A 14 -7.89 -17.02 -10.61
N TYR A 15 -8.74 -16.61 -11.54
CA TYR A 15 -8.43 -16.61 -12.97
C TYR A 15 -8.85 -15.29 -13.60
N ILE A 16 -8.19 -14.96 -14.71
CA ILE A 16 -8.53 -13.82 -15.56
C ILE A 16 -8.73 -14.35 -16.98
N VAL A 17 -9.80 -13.93 -17.63
CA VAL A 17 -10.04 -14.22 -19.05
C VAL A 17 -9.51 -13.04 -19.86
N ASN A 18 -8.34 -13.22 -20.46
CA ASN A 18 -7.76 -12.22 -21.36
C ASN A 18 -8.12 -12.53 -22.81
N THR A 19 -9.02 -11.73 -23.39
CA THR A 19 -9.44 -11.83 -24.79
C THR A 19 -8.64 -10.91 -25.73
N LYS A 20 -7.65 -10.19 -25.20
CA LYS A 20 -6.81 -9.25 -25.96
C LYS A 20 -5.62 -9.99 -26.58
N PHE A 21 -4.97 -9.34 -27.55
CA PHE A 21 -3.77 -9.87 -28.20
C PHE A 21 -2.46 -9.56 -27.47
N ASN A 22 -2.52 -9.08 -26.22
CA ASN A 22 -1.35 -8.79 -25.40
C ASN A 22 -1.49 -9.41 -24.00
N ASP A 23 -0.39 -9.45 -23.24
CA ASP A 23 -0.33 -10.08 -21.91
C ASP A 23 -0.74 -9.14 -20.76
N SER A 24 -1.17 -7.89 -21.08
CA SER A 24 -1.61 -6.95 -20.05
C SER A 24 -2.97 -7.37 -19.46
N VAL A 25 -3.04 -7.48 -18.15
CA VAL A 25 -4.24 -7.91 -17.42
C VAL A 25 -4.75 -6.88 -16.40
N GLY A 26 -4.07 -5.73 -16.26
CA GLY A 26 -4.39 -4.73 -15.23
C GLY A 26 -5.78 -4.12 -15.34
N ASP A 27 -6.32 -4.03 -16.57
CA ASP A 27 -7.66 -3.53 -16.88
C ASP A 27 -8.77 -4.61 -16.84
N LEU A 28 -8.40 -5.86 -16.54
CA LEU A 28 -9.31 -6.99 -16.47
C LEU A 28 -9.66 -7.33 -15.03
N ASP A 29 -10.88 -7.85 -14.82
CA ASP A 29 -11.31 -8.22 -13.49
C ASP A 29 -10.97 -9.68 -13.18
N PRO A 30 -10.22 -9.93 -12.08
CA PRO A 30 -9.96 -11.27 -11.58
C PRO A 30 -11.24 -11.89 -11.03
N VAL A 31 -11.51 -13.14 -11.41
CA VAL A 31 -12.63 -13.92 -10.88
C VAL A 31 -12.10 -14.86 -9.81
N CYS A 32 -12.60 -14.74 -8.59
CA CYS A 32 -12.29 -15.68 -7.52
C CYS A 32 -12.93 -17.03 -7.83
N TYR A 33 -12.11 -18.02 -8.13
CA TYR A 33 -12.55 -19.38 -8.44
C TYR A 33 -12.81 -20.17 -7.15
N ARG A 34 -11.91 -20.04 -6.17
CA ARG A 34 -12.00 -20.77 -4.89
C ARG A 34 -11.27 -20.02 -3.78
N GLY A 35 -11.81 -20.08 -2.57
CA GLY A 35 -11.20 -19.59 -1.36
C GLY A 35 -11.55 -18.14 -1.07
N LYS A 36 -10.60 -17.39 -0.50
CA LYS A 36 -10.77 -15.99 -0.14
C LYS A 36 -10.48 -15.08 -1.33
N ASP A 37 -11.05 -13.89 -1.32
CA ASP A 37 -10.79 -12.83 -2.31
C ASP A 37 -9.45 -12.11 -2.12
N HIS A 38 -8.64 -12.57 -1.14
CA HIS A 38 -7.36 -11.97 -0.78
C HIS A 38 -6.45 -12.98 -0.08
N ILE A 39 -5.18 -12.62 0.06
CA ILE A 39 -4.25 -13.24 0.99
C ILE A 39 -3.94 -12.28 2.14
N ILE A 40 -3.41 -12.81 3.25
CA ILE A 40 -2.88 -12.02 4.36
C ILE A 40 -1.38 -12.23 4.42
N GLU A 41 -0.64 -11.12 4.33
CA GLU A 41 0.78 -11.05 4.63
C GLU A 41 0.98 -10.49 6.04
N GLU A 42 2.05 -10.89 6.71
CA GLU A 42 2.34 -10.45 8.07
C GLU A 42 3.76 -9.89 8.19
N MET A 43 3.89 -8.75 8.87
CA MET A 43 5.17 -8.07 9.08
C MET A 43 5.18 -7.40 10.45
N GLU A 44 6.11 -7.79 11.34
CA GLU A 44 6.20 -7.28 12.73
C GLU A 44 4.87 -7.34 13.51
N GLY A 45 4.05 -8.37 13.28
CA GLY A 45 2.73 -8.49 13.89
C GLY A 45 1.63 -7.65 13.21
N LEU A 46 1.97 -6.81 12.24
CA LEU A 46 1.01 -6.13 11.38
C LEU A 46 0.53 -7.09 10.28
N ARG A 47 -0.76 -7.05 9.99
CA ARG A 47 -1.40 -7.88 8.98
C ARG A 47 -1.86 -7.02 7.82
N PHE A 48 -1.53 -7.47 6.59
CA PHE A 48 -1.87 -6.75 5.37
C PHE A 48 -2.75 -7.63 4.49
N LYS A 49 -3.95 -7.15 4.20
CA LYS A 49 -4.82 -7.71 3.19
C LYS A 49 -4.29 -7.34 1.81
N VAL A 50 -4.00 -8.34 0.99
CA VAL A 50 -3.49 -8.17 -0.37
C VAL A 50 -4.47 -8.79 -1.35
N GLY A 51 -5.11 -7.98 -2.15
CA GLY A 51 -6.03 -8.40 -3.20
C GLY A 51 -5.28 -8.79 -4.49
N PRO A 52 -5.96 -9.40 -5.46
CA PRO A 52 -5.32 -9.87 -6.70
C PRO A 52 -4.83 -8.75 -7.63
N LYS A 53 -5.28 -7.51 -7.43
CA LYS A 53 -4.82 -6.30 -8.14
C LYS A 53 -3.93 -5.41 -7.26
N SER A 54 -3.81 -5.69 -5.96
CA SER A 54 -3.00 -4.89 -5.06
C SER A 54 -1.52 -5.13 -5.33
N PHE A 55 -0.75 -4.05 -5.41
CA PHE A 55 0.70 -4.19 -5.40
C PHE A 55 1.18 -4.53 -3.98
N TYR A 56 1.96 -5.58 -3.86
CA TYR A 56 2.69 -5.94 -2.66
C TYR A 56 4.06 -6.50 -3.06
N GLN A 57 5.08 -6.23 -2.28
CA GLN A 57 6.45 -6.68 -2.58
C GLN A 57 6.51 -8.21 -2.56
N THR A 58 6.86 -8.81 -3.69
CA THR A 58 6.85 -10.28 -3.88
C THR A 58 7.85 -11.02 -2.99
N ASN A 59 8.94 -10.36 -2.60
CA ASN A 59 9.87 -10.88 -1.60
C ASN A 59 9.60 -10.19 -0.26
N SER A 60 8.62 -10.68 0.50
CA SER A 60 8.17 -10.10 1.76
C SER A 60 9.30 -9.99 2.80
N ALA A 61 10.22 -10.97 2.85
CA ALA A 61 11.34 -10.94 3.78
C ALA A 61 12.30 -9.78 3.46
N GLN A 62 12.60 -9.58 2.18
CA GLN A 62 13.50 -8.50 1.75
C GLN A 62 12.80 -7.13 1.86
N ALA A 63 11.49 -7.08 1.60
CA ALA A 63 10.70 -5.87 1.80
C ALA A 63 10.71 -5.42 3.26
N TYR A 64 10.59 -6.37 4.19
CA TYR A 64 10.69 -6.09 5.62
C TYR A 64 12.03 -5.45 5.99
N GLU A 65 13.15 -5.99 5.50
CA GLU A 65 14.48 -5.41 5.74
C GLU A 65 14.57 -3.98 5.17
N LEU A 66 14.06 -3.75 3.96
CA LEU A 66 14.02 -2.43 3.34
C LEU A 66 13.18 -1.43 4.15
N TYR A 67 12.00 -1.85 4.60
CA TYR A 67 11.13 -0.97 5.38
C TYR A 67 11.69 -0.64 6.77
N LYS A 68 12.45 -1.57 7.39
CA LYS A 68 13.21 -1.25 8.61
C LYS A 68 14.24 -0.17 8.35
N VAL A 69 15.01 -0.29 7.27
CA VAL A 69 16.00 0.72 6.89
C VAL A 69 15.33 2.08 6.65
N ALA A 70 14.23 2.10 5.89
CA ALA A 70 13.47 3.35 5.63
C ALA A 70 12.96 3.98 6.93
N ARG A 71 12.37 3.18 7.82
CA ARG A 71 11.89 3.63 9.14
C ARG A 71 13.01 4.15 10.04
N ASP A 72 14.18 3.49 10.02
CA ASP A 72 15.34 3.91 10.82
C ASP A 72 15.94 5.22 10.30
N PHE A 73 16.04 5.38 8.95
CA PHE A 73 16.49 6.64 8.35
C PHE A 73 15.49 7.79 8.55
N ALA A 74 14.21 7.48 8.61
CA ALA A 74 13.17 8.48 8.90
C ALA A 74 13.33 9.11 10.28
N CYS A 75 14.00 8.45 11.23
CA CYS A 75 14.28 8.94 12.59
C CYS A 75 13.05 9.55 13.27
N LEU A 76 11.86 8.95 13.06
CA LEU A 76 10.57 9.46 13.50
C LEU A 76 10.49 9.63 15.03
N LYS A 77 9.84 10.71 15.44
CA LYS A 77 9.54 11.04 16.83
C LYS A 77 8.02 10.99 17.07
N PRO A 78 7.57 10.78 18.31
CA PRO A 78 6.14 10.67 18.62
C PRO A 78 5.27 11.88 18.23
N GLY A 79 5.88 13.06 18.04
CA GLY A 79 5.17 14.28 17.62
C GLY A 79 5.17 14.54 16.11
N ASP A 80 5.91 13.77 15.33
CA ASP A 80 6.13 14.03 13.92
C ASP A 80 4.91 13.70 13.05
N VAL A 81 4.79 14.41 11.94
CA VAL A 81 3.89 14.12 10.84
C VAL A 81 4.69 13.51 9.69
N LEU A 82 4.32 12.29 9.32
CA LEU A 82 4.92 11.56 8.20
C LEU A 82 3.99 11.65 6.98
N TYR A 83 4.55 12.01 5.83
CA TYR A 83 3.88 11.81 4.53
C TYR A 83 4.49 10.60 3.83
N ASP A 84 3.63 9.64 3.47
CA ASP A 84 3.98 8.46 2.67
C ASP A 84 3.38 8.64 1.27
N LEU A 85 4.21 9.10 0.34
CA LEU A 85 3.80 9.39 -1.03
C LEU A 85 4.06 8.17 -1.92
N TYR A 86 3.09 7.83 -2.76
CA TYR A 86 2.98 6.56 -3.48
C TYR A 86 2.73 5.40 -2.50
N THR A 87 1.83 5.63 -1.52
CA THR A 87 1.63 4.75 -0.36
C THR A 87 1.11 3.35 -0.72
N GLY A 88 0.60 3.15 -1.94
CA GLY A 88 0.02 1.89 -2.39
C GLY A 88 -1.08 1.40 -1.44
N THR A 89 -0.95 0.18 -0.95
CA THR A 89 -1.87 -0.42 0.04
C THR A 89 -1.56 0.01 1.48
N GLY A 90 -0.79 1.07 1.67
CA GLY A 90 -0.47 1.65 2.97
C GLY A 90 0.52 0.83 3.80
N THR A 91 1.36 0.02 3.18
CA THR A 91 2.27 -0.88 3.91
C THR A 91 3.29 -0.08 4.71
N ILE A 92 4.01 0.87 4.09
CA ILE A 92 5.01 1.71 4.79
C ILE A 92 4.32 2.62 5.80
N ALA A 93 3.20 3.25 5.41
CA ALA A 93 2.40 4.09 6.29
C ALA A 93 2.06 3.38 7.61
N ASN A 94 1.46 2.19 7.53
CA ASN A 94 1.09 1.41 8.70
C ASN A 94 2.31 0.91 9.49
N PHE A 95 3.39 0.54 8.80
CA PHE A 95 4.63 0.09 9.43
C PHE A 95 5.32 1.18 10.26
N CYS A 96 5.17 2.44 9.86
CA CYS A 96 5.74 3.60 10.55
C CYS A 96 4.79 4.22 11.59
N ALA A 97 3.49 3.93 11.54
CA ALA A 97 2.46 4.63 12.30
C ALA A 97 2.70 4.68 13.82
N ALA A 98 3.22 3.60 14.40
CA ALA A 98 3.53 3.53 15.84
C ALA A 98 4.68 4.46 16.28
N ARG A 99 5.40 5.08 15.34
CA ARG A 99 6.59 5.92 15.63
C ARG A 99 6.32 7.42 15.57
N CYS A 100 5.15 7.86 15.11
CA CYS A 100 4.85 9.27 14.89
C CYS A 100 3.41 9.63 15.31
N ALA A 101 3.10 10.92 15.35
CA ALA A 101 1.77 11.40 15.73
C ALA A 101 0.75 11.13 14.63
N ARG A 102 1.14 11.25 13.38
CA ARG A 102 0.23 11.15 12.23
C ARG A 102 0.96 10.66 10.99
N VAL A 103 0.29 9.84 10.21
CA VAL A 103 0.72 9.45 8.87
C VAL A 103 -0.32 9.87 7.85
N VAL A 104 0.14 10.48 6.76
CA VAL A 104 -0.69 10.89 5.63
C VAL A 104 -0.19 10.15 4.40
N GLY A 105 -1.00 9.22 3.90
CA GLY A 105 -0.70 8.46 2.69
C GLY A 105 -1.40 9.06 1.47
N VAL A 106 -0.68 9.20 0.36
CA VAL A 106 -1.24 9.65 -0.92
C VAL A 106 -0.91 8.64 -2.01
N GLU A 107 -1.91 8.26 -2.79
CA GLU A 107 -1.79 7.28 -3.87
C GLU A 107 -2.74 7.66 -5.01
N TYR A 108 -2.31 7.44 -6.25
CA TYR A 108 -3.11 7.74 -7.43
C TYR A 108 -4.30 6.77 -7.59
N VAL A 109 -4.11 5.48 -7.21
CA VAL A 109 -5.09 4.40 -7.43
C VAL A 109 -6.09 4.34 -6.28
N PRO A 110 -7.40 4.64 -6.50
CA PRO A 110 -8.40 4.66 -5.43
C PRO A 110 -8.60 3.30 -4.75
N GLU A 111 -8.45 2.19 -5.48
CA GLU A 111 -8.58 0.83 -4.94
C GLU A 111 -7.47 0.53 -3.93
N ALA A 112 -6.24 0.98 -4.22
CA ALA A 112 -5.12 0.84 -3.29
C ALA A 112 -5.36 1.63 -2.00
N ILE A 113 -5.93 2.83 -2.09
CA ILE A 113 -6.34 3.62 -0.92
C ILE A 113 -7.45 2.93 -0.11
N ALA A 114 -8.39 2.27 -0.77
CA ALA A 114 -9.39 1.45 -0.08
C ALA A 114 -8.73 0.32 0.72
N ASP A 115 -7.78 -0.38 0.12
CA ASP A 115 -6.99 -1.43 0.79
C ASP A 115 -6.13 -0.86 1.93
N ALA A 116 -5.53 0.33 1.76
CA ALA A 116 -4.74 0.98 2.80
C ALA A 116 -5.57 1.28 4.06
N LYS A 117 -6.80 1.77 3.89
CA LYS A 117 -7.75 1.99 5.00
C LYS A 117 -8.13 0.69 5.70
N VAL A 118 -8.46 -0.35 4.94
CA VAL A 118 -8.74 -1.69 5.47
C VAL A 118 -7.54 -2.23 6.26
N ASN A 119 -6.33 -2.02 5.77
CA ASN A 119 -5.10 -2.46 6.45
C ASN A 119 -4.87 -1.70 7.76
N SER A 120 -5.17 -0.41 7.82
CA SER A 120 -5.11 0.33 9.10
C SER A 120 -6.15 -0.18 10.09
N GLU A 121 -7.39 -0.36 9.67
CA GLU A 121 -8.46 -0.90 10.51
C GLU A 121 -8.14 -2.30 11.04
N LEU A 122 -7.62 -3.18 10.17
CA LEU A 122 -7.22 -4.55 10.52
C LEU A 122 -6.18 -4.60 11.63
N ASN A 123 -5.33 -3.57 11.72
CA ASN A 123 -4.25 -3.44 12.69
C ASN A 123 -4.61 -2.51 13.87
N GLY A 124 -5.81 -1.96 13.93
CA GLY A 124 -6.23 -1.00 14.96
C GLY A 124 -5.41 0.29 14.95
N ILE A 125 -4.93 0.72 13.77
CA ILE A 125 -4.13 1.94 13.59
C ILE A 125 -5.07 3.10 13.31
N GLU A 126 -5.09 4.12 14.17
CA GLU A 126 -6.02 5.24 14.12
C GLU A 126 -5.38 6.57 13.68
N ASN A 127 -4.05 6.62 13.62
CA ASN A 127 -3.31 7.85 13.30
C ASN A 127 -2.89 7.94 11.81
N THR A 128 -3.47 7.12 10.94
CA THR A 128 -3.26 7.17 9.50
C THR A 128 -4.45 7.82 8.79
N VAL A 129 -4.19 8.58 7.73
CA VAL A 129 -5.20 9.10 6.83
C VAL A 129 -4.72 8.93 5.39
N PHE A 130 -5.63 8.53 4.48
CA PHE A 130 -5.28 8.19 3.11
C PHE A 130 -6.12 8.97 2.10
N TYR A 131 -5.47 9.49 1.06
CA TYR A 131 -6.04 10.28 -0.01
C TYR A 131 -5.74 9.65 -1.37
N ALA A 132 -6.78 9.50 -2.18
CA ALA A 132 -6.64 9.09 -3.56
C ALA A 132 -6.54 10.32 -4.47
N GLY A 133 -5.53 10.37 -5.33
CA GLY A 133 -5.41 11.43 -6.32
C GLY A 133 -4.01 11.58 -6.89
N ASP A 134 -3.91 12.39 -7.92
CA ASP A 134 -2.62 12.81 -8.49
C ASP A 134 -1.89 13.69 -7.48
N MET A 135 -0.65 13.34 -7.16
CA MET A 135 0.16 14.04 -6.15
C MET A 135 0.31 15.52 -6.43
N LYS A 136 0.44 15.91 -7.71
CA LYS A 136 0.54 17.32 -8.13
C LYS A 136 -0.74 18.11 -7.84
N ALA A 137 -1.88 17.41 -7.87
CA ALA A 137 -3.19 18.04 -7.63
C ALA A 137 -3.58 18.01 -6.16
N VAL A 138 -3.11 17.02 -5.41
CA VAL A 138 -3.45 16.81 -4.00
C VAL A 138 -2.56 17.62 -3.07
N LEU A 139 -1.25 17.70 -3.37
CA LEU A 139 -0.25 18.32 -2.48
C LEU A 139 -0.22 19.84 -2.70
N ASP A 140 -1.22 20.54 -2.21
CA ASP A 140 -1.29 22.01 -2.21
C ASP A 140 -1.20 22.59 -0.78
N ASP A 141 -1.15 23.91 -0.68
CA ASP A 141 -1.10 24.60 0.63
C ASP A 141 -2.31 24.27 1.51
N GLY A 142 -3.48 24.07 0.91
CA GLY A 142 -4.71 23.69 1.60
C GLY A 142 -4.61 22.29 2.19
N PHE A 143 -4.02 21.36 1.45
CA PHE A 143 -3.76 20.01 1.91
C PHE A 143 -2.79 20.00 3.11
N VAL A 144 -1.71 20.76 3.00
CA VAL A 144 -0.73 20.90 4.10
C VAL A 144 -1.37 21.58 5.32
N ALA A 145 -2.19 22.60 5.12
CA ALA A 145 -2.93 23.25 6.22
C ALA A 145 -3.89 22.29 6.95
N ALA A 146 -4.54 21.38 6.22
CA ALA A 146 -5.49 20.41 6.76
C ALA A 146 -4.80 19.22 7.46
N ASN A 147 -3.66 18.79 6.97
CA ASN A 147 -2.99 17.57 7.43
C ASN A 147 -1.77 17.79 8.33
N GLY A 148 -1.30 19.04 8.44
CA GLY A 148 -0.03 19.41 9.06
C GLY A 148 1.14 19.35 8.08
N ARG A 149 2.10 20.23 8.26
CA ARG A 149 3.35 20.18 7.50
C ARG A 149 4.12 18.90 7.85
N PRO A 150 4.60 18.12 6.86
CA PRO A 150 5.37 16.93 7.16
C PRO A 150 6.73 17.28 7.79
N ASP A 151 7.09 16.53 8.83
CA ASP A 151 8.45 16.52 9.39
C ASP A 151 9.33 15.54 8.59
N VAL A 152 8.71 14.49 8.07
CA VAL A 152 9.37 13.46 7.25
C VAL A 152 8.49 13.11 6.07
N ILE A 153 9.12 12.92 4.91
CA ILE A 153 8.46 12.38 3.70
C ILE A 153 9.16 11.08 3.31
N VAL A 154 8.40 10.03 3.11
CA VAL A 154 8.85 8.78 2.48
C VAL A 154 8.31 8.75 1.05
N LEU A 155 9.18 8.38 0.12
CA LEU A 155 8.86 8.30 -1.31
C LEU A 155 9.20 6.89 -1.80
N ASP A 156 8.21 6.15 -2.30
CA ASP A 156 8.39 4.87 -3.01
C ASP A 156 7.77 4.94 -4.42
N PRO A 157 8.34 5.78 -5.31
CA PRO A 157 7.76 6.07 -6.60
C PRO A 157 7.89 4.88 -7.56
N PRO A 158 7.07 4.84 -8.64
CA PRO A 158 7.23 3.89 -9.73
C PRO A 158 8.58 4.10 -10.44
N ARG A 159 8.95 3.18 -11.33
CA ARG A 159 10.23 3.22 -12.07
C ARG A 159 10.48 4.51 -12.87
N ALA A 160 9.44 5.23 -13.21
CA ALA A 160 9.54 6.53 -13.86
C ALA A 160 10.10 7.64 -12.95
N GLY A 161 10.14 7.39 -11.63
CA GLY A 161 10.60 8.36 -10.64
C GLY A 161 9.50 9.30 -10.15
N VAL A 162 9.93 10.37 -9.47
CA VAL A 162 9.06 11.41 -8.94
C VAL A 162 9.04 12.59 -9.93
N ASP A 163 7.86 13.12 -10.20
CA ASP A 163 7.72 14.32 -11.03
C ASP A 163 8.24 15.57 -10.27
N GLU A 164 8.96 16.46 -11.00
CA GLU A 164 9.57 17.67 -10.44
C GLU A 164 8.60 18.53 -9.58
N PRO A 165 7.31 18.72 -9.92
CA PRO A 165 6.37 19.47 -9.09
C PRO A 165 5.99 18.82 -7.76
N VAL A 166 6.40 17.58 -7.49
CA VAL A 166 6.12 16.86 -6.24
C VAL A 166 7.24 17.04 -5.22
N ILE A 167 8.42 17.47 -5.68
CA ILE A 167 9.62 17.74 -4.89
C ILE A 167 9.63 19.21 -4.47
#